data_ad3374a53a2da6d885aa3b9b25205c05
#
_entry.id   ad3374a53a2da6d885aa3b9b25205c05
#
_cell.length_a   1.000
_cell.length_b   1.000
_cell.length_c   1.000
_cell.angle_alpha   90.00
_cell.angle_beta   90.00
_cell.angle_gamma   90.00
#
_symmetry.space_group_name_H-M   'P 1'
#
loop_
_entity.id
_entity.type
_entity.pdbx_description
1 polymer ?
#
loop_
_entity_poly.entity_id
_entity_poly.type
_entity_poly.pdbx_seq_one_letter_code
_entity_poly.pdbx_strand_id
1 'polypeptide(L)'
;MRIAFLISIWLLSFGAIAAPGDVATLDRSTWPEKLGNPTLFDVASRAEILMFSSVLLASEALDEPALAQRLGLRTINLESVNRVRQRMWQRLLANYNFAQQSCDQDASFCFLVEDMPTLREQAARFQVSADSYYIKWAEPSRVFHTQYLDEQLRKAALFPQTSSEVDHFGDYERSGEGMHDRLFLLTFDSAANAAPDNTNWVTEYLRKSNLSGTFFVLGRDIQARLAEASVSNLQATYSSQCIGVQGWEFRSHSHWQDWQDSVRRSAELVKSKLPENYVPLFRPPDGQRRSDAEGFFKTQGLQVALWDIDAQDGAGKLKGNPSAQRVLTLMLLWRHGVINFNVKQDAVKTALPWLVMQTAPVGIGWEDCQDAFR
;
A
#
# COMPACT_ATOMS: atom_id res chain seq x y z
N MET A 1 60.86 -21.56 25.29
CA MET A 1 60.28 -20.55 24.40
C MET A 1 58.87 -21.05 24.03
N ARG A 2 57.82 -20.57 24.72
CA ARG A 2 56.42 -21.00 24.49
C ARG A 2 55.76 -19.86 23.71
N ILE A 3 55.39 -20.14 22.45
CA ILE A 3 54.66 -19.22 21.58
C ILE A 3 53.16 -19.44 21.88
N ALA A 4 52.51 -18.43 22.44
CA ALA A 4 51.06 -18.40 22.63
C ALA A 4 50.40 -17.87 21.34
N PHE A 5 49.61 -18.70 20.68
CA PHE A 5 48.76 -18.28 19.53
C PHE A 5 47.49 -17.65 20.09
N LEU A 6 47.31 -16.35 19.90
CA LEU A 6 46.08 -15.64 20.13
C LEU A 6 45.17 -15.82 18.91
N ILE A 7 44.13 -16.65 19.07
CA ILE A 7 43.06 -16.78 18.08
C ILE A 7 42.08 -15.64 18.33
N SER A 8 42.10 -14.61 17.45
CA SER A 8 41.09 -13.57 17.42
C SER A 8 39.81 -14.14 16.79
N ILE A 9 38.81 -14.42 17.60
CA ILE A 9 37.47 -14.79 17.11
C ILE A 9 36.79 -13.50 16.68
N TRP A 10 36.68 -13.27 15.34
CA TRP A 10 35.83 -12.27 14.76
C TRP A 10 34.37 -12.76 14.87
N LEU A 11 33.62 -12.18 15.80
CA LEU A 11 32.18 -12.31 15.84
C LEU A 11 31.59 -11.52 14.66
N LEU A 12 31.38 -12.21 13.55
CA LEU A 12 30.49 -11.72 12.47
C LEU A 12 29.08 -11.67 13.04
N SER A 13 28.65 -10.48 13.45
CA SER A 13 27.24 -10.19 13.70
C SER A 13 26.50 -10.28 12.36
N PHE A 14 26.04 -11.48 12.02
CA PHE A 14 25.00 -11.66 11.02
C PHE A 14 23.75 -10.97 11.55
N GLY A 15 23.47 -9.76 11.07
CA GLY A 15 22.16 -9.19 11.15
C GLY A 15 21.21 -10.20 10.51
N ALA A 16 20.38 -10.85 11.31
CA ALA A 16 19.31 -11.70 10.81
C ALA A 16 18.34 -10.79 10.03
N ILE A 17 18.54 -10.68 8.72
CA ILE A 17 17.49 -10.26 7.80
C ILE A 17 16.49 -11.41 7.88
N ALA A 18 15.46 -11.23 8.69
CA ALA A 18 14.36 -12.17 8.73
C ALA A 18 13.80 -12.28 7.31
N ALA A 19 13.75 -13.50 6.79
CA ALA A 19 13.17 -13.77 5.49
C ALA A 19 11.79 -13.09 5.40
N PRO A 20 11.47 -12.38 4.31
CA PRO A 20 10.12 -11.88 4.11
C PRO A 20 9.17 -13.09 4.15
N GLY A 21 8.16 -13.03 5.01
CA GLY A 21 7.04 -13.99 4.98
C GLY A 21 6.40 -13.99 3.58
N ASP A 22 5.67 -15.05 3.27
CA ASP A 22 4.93 -15.13 2.02
C ASP A 22 4.01 -13.91 1.88
N VAL A 23 3.97 -13.33 0.69
CA VAL A 23 3.09 -12.19 0.39
C VAL A 23 1.65 -12.70 0.31
N ALA A 24 0.73 -12.03 1.01
CA ALA A 24 -0.69 -12.39 1.01
C ALA A 24 -1.27 -12.33 -0.41
N THR A 25 -1.83 -13.44 -0.85
CA THR A 25 -2.52 -13.59 -2.14
C THR A 25 -3.84 -14.33 -1.96
N LEU A 26 -4.84 -13.98 -2.76
CA LEU A 26 -6.14 -14.63 -2.77
C LEU A 26 -6.58 -14.84 -4.22
N ASP A 27 -6.92 -16.08 -4.57
CA ASP A 27 -7.61 -16.36 -5.83
C ASP A 27 -9.08 -15.93 -5.71
N ARG A 28 -9.42 -14.84 -6.39
CA ARG A 28 -10.80 -14.31 -6.39
C ARG A 28 -11.82 -15.21 -7.08
N SER A 29 -11.40 -16.25 -7.78
CA SER A 29 -12.34 -17.25 -8.33
C SER A 29 -13.04 -18.08 -7.24
N THR A 30 -12.55 -18.06 -6.01
CA THR A 30 -13.20 -18.67 -4.84
C THR A 30 -14.44 -17.88 -4.38
N TRP A 31 -14.53 -16.58 -4.70
CA TRP A 31 -15.73 -15.77 -4.48
C TRP A 31 -16.79 -16.16 -5.53
N PRO A 32 -18.03 -16.51 -5.10
CA PRO A 32 -18.98 -17.19 -5.99
C PRO A 32 -19.64 -16.27 -7.03
N GLU A 33 -19.60 -14.97 -6.84
CA GLU A 33 -20.28 -14.00 -7.69
C GLU A 33 -19.33 -13.01 -8.36
N LYS A 34 -19.68 -12.57 -9.57
CA LYS A 34 -18.98 -11.46 -10.20
C LYS A 34 -19.40 -10.13 -9.57
N LEU A 35 -18.47 -9.22 -9.40
CA LEU A 35 -18.75 -7.86 -8.98
C LEU A 35 -19.40 -7.10 -10.14
N GLY A 36 -20.72 -7.27 -10.30
CA GLY A 36 -21.48 -6.76 -11.45
C GLY A 36 -22.21 -5.43 -11.21
N ASN A 37 -22.31 -4.99 -9.96
CA ASN A 37 -22.99 -3.74 -9.57
C ASN A 37 -22.49 -3.26 -8.19
N PRO A 38 -22.87 -2.04 -7.75
CA PRO A 38 -22.46 -1.48 -6.47
C PRO A 38 -22.90 -2.32 -5.25
N THR A 39 -24.09 -2.95 -5.29
CA THR A 39 -24.59 -3.79 -4.19
C THR A 39 -23.71 -5.02 -4.00
N LEU A 40 -23.30 -5.70 -5.08
CA LEU A 40 -22.41 -6.85 -5.00
C LEU A 40 -21.00 -6.48 -4.52
N PHE A 41 -20.55 -5.26 -4.80
CA PHE A 41 -19.32 -4.73 -4.17
C PHE A 41 -19.50 -4.61 -2.65
N ASP A 42 -20.63 -4.09 -2.18
CA ASP A 42 -20.91 -3.96 -0.74
C ASP A 42 -21.02 -5.32 -0.06
N VAL A 43 -21.66 -6.31 -0.68
CA VAL A 43 -21.73 -7.70 -0.17
C VAL A 43 -20.30 -8.25 0.02
N ALA A 44 -19.48 -8.16 -1.01
CA ALA A 44 -18.10 -8.64 -0.93
C ALA A 44 -17.28 -7.83 0.09
N SER A 45 -17.49 -6.52 0.17
CA SER A 45 -16.83 -5.65 1.14
C SER A 45 -17.20 -6.02 2.60
N ARG A 46 -18.49 -6.22 2.90
CA ARG A 46 -18.94 -6.69 4.23
C ARG A 46 -18.27 -8.00 4.63
N ALA A 47 -18.19 -8.95 3.69
CA ALA A 47 -17.55 -10.24 3.92
C ALA A 47 -16.06 -10.09 4.26
N GLU A 48 -15.30 -9.33 3.44
CA GLU A 48 -13.86 -9.11 3.68
C GLU A 48 -13.60 -8.33 4.98
N ILE A 49 -14.44 -7.33 5.31
CA ILE A 49 -14.34 -6.56 6.55
C ILE A 49 -14.56 -7.45 7.77
N LEU A 50 -15.60 -8.30 7.78
CA LEU A 50 -15.89 -9.19 8.90
C LEU A 50 -14.80 -10.26 9.06
N MET A 51 -14.30 -10.83 7.95
CA MET A 51 -13.22 -11.79 7.98
C MET A 51 -11.95 -11.15 8.54
N PHE A 52 -11.56 -9.98 8.06
CA PHE A 52 -10.37 -9.30 8.58
C PHE A 52 -10.56 -8.87 10.05
N SER A 53 -11.76 -8.42 10.43
CA SER A 53 -12.08 -8.09 11.83
C SER A 53 -11.88 -9.29 12.76
N SER A 54 -12.30 -10.50 12.34
CA SER A 54 -12.10 -11.72 13.13
C SER A 54 -10.60 -12.07 13.29
N VAL A 55 -9.82 -11.91 12.23
CA VAL A 55 -8.36 -12.13 12.24
C VAL A 55 -7.65 -11.09 13.10
N LEU A 56 -8.05 -9.82 13.01
CA LEU A 56 -7.50 -8.73 13.81
C LEU A 56 -7.78 -8.96 15.30
N LEU A 57 -9.01 -9.33 15.66
CA LEU A 57 -9.39 -9.67 17.03
C LEU A 57 -8.56 -10.85 17.58
N ALA A 58 -8.41 -11.91 16.81
CA ALA A 58 -7.59 -13.06 17.19
C ALA A 58 -6.11 -12.66 17.43
N SER A 59 -5.58 -11.69 16.69
CA SER A 59 -4.21 -11.20 16.89
C SER A 59 -4.02 -10.47 18.22
N GLU A 60 -5.07 -9.88 18.78
CA GLU A 60 -5.02 -9.16 20.06
C GLU A 60 -4.97 -10.08 21.26
N ALA A 61 -5.36 -11.35 21.09
CA ALA A 61 -5.25 -12.36 22.15
C ALA A 61 -3.81 -12.87 22.36
N LEU A 62 -2.87 -12.51 21.48
CA LEU A 62 -1.47 -12.88 21.62
C LEU A 62 -0.76 -11.90 22.57
N ASP A 63 -0.03 -12.45 23.54
CA ASP A 63 0.91 -11.66 24.31
C ASP A 63 2.13 -11.22 23.47
N GLU A 64 2.95 -10.32 24.01
CA GLU A 64 4.10 -9.77 23.28
C GLU A 64 5.08 -10.86 22.79
N PRO A 65 5.49 -11.86 23.61
CA PRO A 65 6.36 -12.94 23.15
C PRO A 65 5.76 -13.78 22.01
N ALA A 66 4.49 -14.16 22.12
CA ALA A 66 3.81 -14.94 21.09
C ALA A 66 3.63 -14.13 19.78
N LEU A 67 3.34 -12.84 19.89
CA LEU A 67 3.26 -11.96 18.72
C LEU A 67 4.63 -11.78 18.07
N ALA A 68 5.68 -11.54 18.84
CA ALA A 68 7.05 -11.43 18.31
C ALA A 68 7.47 -12.71 17.58
N GLN A 69 7.19 -13.88 18.16
CA GLN A 69 7.43 -15.17 17.52
C GLN A 69 6.66 -15.31 16.20
N ARG A 70 5.36 -15.00 16.20
CA ARG A 70 4.52 -15.05 14.99
C ARG A 70 5.05 -14.13 13.88
N LEU A 71 5.51 -12.96 14.24
CA LEU A 71 6.09 -11.99 13.29
C LEU A 71 7.54 -12.30 12.90
N GLY A 72 8.17 -13.34 13.48
CA GLY A 72 9.56 -13.69 13.23
C GLY A 72 10.56 -12.62 13.69
N LEU A 73 10.25 -11.93 14.79
CA LEU A 73 11.04 -10.84 15.36
C LEU A 73 11.53 -11.23 16.77
N ARG A 74 12.68 -10.68 17.18
CA ARG A 74 13.20 -10.87 18.55
C ARG A 74 12.57 -9.92 19.56
N THR A 75 12.32 -8.69 19.08
CA THR A 75 11.71 -7.61 19.86
C THR A 75 10.76 -6.86 18.98
N ILE A 76 9.69 -6.32 19.56
CA ILE A 76 8.68 -5.58 18.85
C ILE A 76 8.39 -4.25 19.55
N ASN A 77 7.98 -3.24 18.80
CA ASN A 77 7.36 -2.04 19.34
C ASN A 77 5.86 -2.28 19.51
N LEU A 78 5.45 -2.79 20.67
CA LEU A 78 4.06 -3.13 20.96
C LEU A 78 3.16 -1.88 20.93
N GLU A 79 3.68 -0.70 21.29
CA GLU A 79 2.92 0.55 21.24
C GLU A 79 2.54 0.90 19.81
N SER A 80 3.49 0.84 18.88
CA SER A 80 3.22 1.06 17.44
C SER A 80 2.26 0.02 16.89
N VAL A 81 2.43 -1.26 17.24
CA VAL A 81 1.50 -2.34 16.86
C VAL A 81 0.07 -2.01 17.31
N ASN A 82 -0.10 -1.58 18.56
CA ASN A 82 -1.44 -1.28 19.09
C ASN A 82 -2.05 -0.03 18.48
N ARG A 83 -1.25 1.02 18.17
CA ARG A 83 -1.73 2.18 17.40
C ARG A 83 -2.25 1.77 16.01
N VAL A 84 -1.50 0.91 15.31
CA VAL A 84 -1.90 0.42 13.99
C VAL A 84 -3.17 -0.44 14.07
N ARG A 85 -3.27 -1.35 15.06
CA ARG A 85 -4.50 -2.13 15.32
C ARG A 85 -5.71 -1.22 15.58
N GLN A 86 -5.54 -0.19 16.41
CA GLN A 86 -6.61 0.76 16.73
C GLN A 86 -7.09 1.51 15.47
N ARG A 87 -6.16 1.99 14.63
CA ARG A 87 -6.49 2.62 13.35
C ARG A 87 -7.23 1.68 12.42
N MET A 88 -6.79 0.41 12.32
CA MET A 88 -7.48 -0.60 11.53
C MET A 88 -8.93 -0.78 12.00
N TRP A 89 -9.16 -0.90 13.32
CA TRP A 89 -10.51 -1.01 13.86
C TRP A 89 -11.39 0.19 13.51
N GLN A 90 -10.87 1.41 13.61
CA GLN A 90 -11.62 2.62 13.25
C GLN A 90 -12.02 2.63 11.77
N ARG A 91 -11.07 2.26 10.88
CA ARG A 91 -11.36 2.15 9.45
C ARG A 91 -12.37 1.03 9.15
N LEU A 92 -12.26 -0.12 9.79
CA LEU A 92 -13.20 -1.24 9.61
C LEU A 92 -14.62 -0.84 10.00
N LEU A 93 -14.80 -0.15 11.13
CA LEU A 93 -16.10 0.34 11.56
C LEU A 93 -16.69 1.33 10.53
N ALA A 94 -15.93 2.32 10.12
CA ALA A 94 -16.36 3.29 9.11
C ALA A 94 -16.73 2.60 7.79
N ASN A 95 -15.88 1.68 7.33
CA ASN A 95 -16.07 0.96 6.08
C ASN A 95 -17.28 0.01 6.11
N TYR A 96 -17.50 -0.67 7.25
CA TYR A 96 -18.68 -1.50 7.40
C TYR A 96 -19.95 -0.66 7.41
N ASN A 97 -19.94 0.51 8.04
CA ASN A 97 -21.07 1.44 8.05
C ASN A 97 -21.43 1.94 6.64
N PHE A 98 -20.45 2.11 5.75
CA PHE A 98 -20.72 2.38 4.33
C PHE A 98 -21.30 1.13 3.63
N ALA A 99 -20.67 -0.03 3.83
CA ALA A 99 -21.06 -1.26 3.14
C ALA A 99 -22.45 -1.79 3.56
N GLN A 100 -22.91 -1.52 4.77
CA GLN A 100 -24.23 -1.96 5.26
C GLN A 100 -25.40 -1.14 4.70
N GLN A 101 -25.14 0.00 4.02
CA GLN A 101 -26.21 0.84 3.45
C GLN A 101 -27.02 0.13 2.36
N SER A 102 -26.49 -0.92 1.75
CA SER A 102 -27.18 -1.74 0.75
C SER A 102 -27.82 -3.03 1.31
N CYS A 103 -27.95 -3.15 2.64
CA CYS A 103 -28.49 -4.36 3.28
C CYS A 103 -29.97 -4.61 3.01
N ASP A 104 -30.73 -3.59 2.62
CA ASP A 104 -32.10 -3.69 2.13
C ASP A 104 -32.20 -4.33 0.73
N GLN A 105 -31.12 -4.25 -0.06
CA GLN A 105 -31.03 -4.82 -1.40
C GLN A 105 -30.47 -6.24 -1.38
N ASP A 106 -29.51 -6.51 -0.49
CA ASP A 106 -28.93 -7.83 -0.27
C ASP A 106 -28.46 -7.96 1.18
N ALA A 107 -29.09 -8.89 1.90
CA ALA A 107 -28.87 -9.12 3.33
C ALA A 107 -27.62 -9.97 3.64
N SER A 108 -26.86 -10.41 2.65
CA SER A 108 -25.65 -11.22 2.85
C SER A 108 -24.60 -10.46 3.68
N PHE A 109 -24.14 -11.09 4.76
CA PHE A 109 -23.17 -10.51 5.71
C PHE A 109 -23.65 -9.19 6.36
N CYS A 110 -24.95 -8.98 6.45
CA CYS A 110 -25.54 -7.84 7.13
C CYS A 110 -25.80 -8.15 8.61
N PHE A 111 -25.14 -7.39 9.45
CA PHE A 111 -25.32 -7.42 10.90
C PHE A 111 -25.53 -5.98 11.39
N LEU A 112 -26.30 -5.81 12.46
CA LEU A 112 -26.42 -4.50 13.07
C LEU A 112 -25.10 -4.14 13.75
N VAL A 113 -24.37 -3.22 13.14
CA VAL A 113 -23.11 -2.66 13.66
C VAL A 113 -23.24 -1.16 13.73
N GLU A 114 -23.35 -0.62 14.95
CA GLU A 114 -23.49 0.81 15.19
C GLU A 114 -22.20 1.43 15.75
N ASP A 115 -21.43 0.63 16.48
CA ASP A 115 -20.24 1.08 17.20
C ASP A 115 -19.13 0.01 17.24
N MET A 116 -18.02 0.36 17.85
CA MET A 116 -16.85 -0.53 17.96
C MET A 116 -17.14 -1.82 18.79
N PRO A 117 -17.82 -1.76 19.93
CA PRO A 117 -18.23 -2.96 20.67
C PRO A 117 -19.03 -3.93 19.83
N THR A 118 -20.03 -3.47 19.09
CA THR A 118 -20.87 -4.33 18.24
C THR A 118 -20.08 -4.93 17.07
N LEU A 119 -19.17 -4.17 16.44
CA LEU A 119 -18.29 -4.73 15.40
C LEU A 119 -17.39 -5.85 15.97
N ARG A 120 -16.82 -5.64 17.15
CA ARG A 120 -15.96 -6.64 17.82
C ARG A 120 -16.77 -7.89 18.22
N GLU A 121 -18.00 -7.73 18.65
CA GLU A 121 -18.90 -8.85 18.95
C GLU A 121 -19.20 -9.67 17.67
N GLN A 122 -19.50 -9.01 16.55
CA GLN A 122 -19.70 -9.70 15.28
C GLN A 122 -18.40 -10.40 14.81
N ALA A 123 -17.25 -9.75 14.93
CA ALA A 123 -15.96 -10.33 14.61
C ALA A 123 -15.67 -11.61 15.41
N ALA A 124 -16.00 -11.63 16.70
CA ALA A 124 -15.79 -12.79 17.58
C ALA A 124 -16.67 -14.00 17.19
N ARG A 125 -17.84 -13.75 16.61
CA ARG A 125 -18.82 -14.77 16.22
C ARG A 125 -18.81 -15.08 14.73
N PHE A 126 -18.01 -14.35 13.94
CA PHE A 126 -18.04 -14.47 12.49
C PHE A 126 -17.56 -15.85 12.03
N GLN A 127 -18.48 -16.58 11.44
CA GLN A 127 -18.23 -17.88 10.82
C GLN A 127 -19.10 -18.01 9.58
N VAL A 128 -18.54 -18.62 8.53
CA VAL A 128 -19.27 -18.97 7.31
C VAL A 128 -19.74 -20.41 7.46
N SER A 129 -21.06 -20.64 7.39
CA SER A 129 -21.64 -21.97 7.54
C SER A 129 -21.15 -22.90 6.43
N ALA A 130 -21.01 -24.21 6.73
CA ALA A 130 -20.52 -25.23 5.80
C ALA A 130 -21.43 -25.42 4.57
N ASP A 131 -22.69 -25.08 4.67
CA ASP A 131 -23.68 -25.10 3.59
C ASP A 131 -23.85 -23.75 2.89
N SER A 132 -23.08 -22.73 3.32
CA SER A 132 -23.13 -21.40 2.72
C SER A 132 -22.65 -21.39 1.27
N TYR A 133 -23.32 -20.58 0.45
CA TYR A 133 -22.89 -20.25 -0.90
C TYR A 133 -21.44 -19.71 -0.97
N TYR A 134 -21.00 -19.04 0.12
CA TYR A 134 -19.69 -18.43 0.24
C TYR A 134 -18.61 -19.32 0.88
N ILE A 135 -18.88 -20.59 1.17
CA ILE A 135 -17.96 -21.47 1.91
C ILE A 135 -16.60 -21.65 1.23
N LYS A 136 -16.55 -21.68 -0.12
CA LYS A 136 -15.31 -21.83 -0.86
C LYS A 136 -14.36 -20.63 -0.71
N TRP A 137 -14.91 -19.46 -0.48
CA TRP A 137 -14.15 -18.23 -0.24
C TRP A 137 -13.61 -18.14 1.20
N ALA A 138 -14.30 -18.69 2.18
CA ALA A 138 -14.07 -18.40 3.60
C ALA A 138 -12.64 -18.71 4.06
N GLU A 139 -12.14 -19.92 3.83
CA GLU A 139 -10.80 -20.32 4.28
C GLU A 139 -9.68 -19.62 3.49
N PRO A 140 -9.71 -19.55 2.14
CA PRO A 140 -8.73 -18.75 1.40
C PRO A 140 -8.66 -17.28 1.84
N SER A 141 -9.82 -16.64 2.10
CA SER A 141 -9.88 -15.27 2.60
C SER A 141 -9.28 -15.14 4.01
N ARG A 142 -9.57 -16.08 4.91
CA ARG A 142 -8.99 -16.10 6.26
C ARG A 142 -7.46 -16.19 6.19
N VAL A 143 -6.92 -17.06 5.35
CA VAL A 143 -5.46 -17.19 5.14
C VAL A 143 -4.88 -15.88 4.60
N PHE A 144 -5.49 -15.31 3.57
CA PHE A 144 -5.08 -14.02 3.01
C PHE A 144 -5.03 -12.93 4.07
N HIS A 145 -6.11 -12.74 4.82
CA HIS A 145 -6.19 -11.69 5.85
C HIS A 145 -5.22 -11.92 7.00
N THR A 146 -4.93 -13.17 7.35
CA THR A 146 -3.92 -13.51 8.36
C THR A 146 -2.53 -13.08 7.90
N GLN A 147 -2.15 -13.44 6.68
CA GLN A 147 -0.86 -13.07 6.09
C GLN A 147 -0.75 -11.54 5.90
N TYR A 148 -1.80 -10.90 5.39
CA TYR A 148 -1.83 -9.44 5.22
C TYR A 148 -1.69 -8.71 6.56
N LEU A 149 -2.40 -9.15 7.60
CA LEU A 149 -2.26 -8.57 8.94
C LEU A 149 -0.82 -8.72 9.45
N ASP A 150 -0.21 -9.90 9.28
CA ASP A 150 1.17 -10.15 9.70
C ASP A 150 2.17 -9.26 8.94
N GLU A 151 1.97 -9.01 7.64
CA GLU A 151 2.75 -8.03 6.89
C GLU A 151 2.69 -6.63 7.53
N GLN A 152 1.48 -6.17 7.88
CA GLN A 152 1.26 -4.84 8.46
C GLN A 152 1.83 -4.75 9.90
N LEU A 153 1.52 -5.73 10.75
CA LEU A 153 1.99 -5.73 12.14
C LEU A 153 3.50 -5.89 12.25
N ARG A 154 4.14 -6.60 11.30
CA ARG A 154 5.59 -6.69 11.25
C ARG A 154 6.23 -5.33 10.97
N LYS A 155 5.68 -4.53 10.03
CA LYS A 155 6.12 -3.16 9.76
C LYS A 155 5.93 -2.27 10.98
N ALA A 156 4.75 -2.33 11.60
CA ALA A 156 4.45 -1.61 12.85
C ALA A 156 5.40 -1.98 13.99
N ALA A 157 5.70 -3.26 14.16
CA ALA A 157 6.59 -3.76 15.20
C ALA A 157 8.03 -3.26 15.09
N LEU A 158 8.48 -2.91 13.89
CA LEU A 158 9.81 -2.36 13.62
C LEU A 158 9.86 -0.83 13.68
N PHE A 159 8.70 -0.15 13.64
CA PHE A 159 8.63 1.31 13.68
C PHE A 159 9.00 1.85 15.07
N PRO A 160 9.74 2.96 15.21
CA PRO A 160 10.27 3.83 14.16
C PRO A 160 11.69 3.48 13.67
N GLN A 161 12.30 2.39 14.16
CA GLN A 161 13.66 2.00 13.75
C GLN A 161 13.73 1.71 12.24
N THR A 162 12.71 1.02 11.73
CA THR A 162 12.46 0.89 10.30
C THR A 162 11.10 1.52 10.04
N SER A 163 11.08 2.70 9.44
CA SER A 163 9.83 3.36 9.07
C SER A 163 9.24 2.74 7.80
N SER A 164 7.93 2.83 7.69
CA SER A 164 7.15 2.34 6.55
C SER A 164 5.84 3.13 6.45
N GLU A 165 5.00 2.81 5.47
CA GLU A 165 3.70 3.45 5.25
C GLU A 165 2.66 3.21 6.34
N VAL A 166 2.84 2.18 7.17
CA VAL A 166 1.80 1.74 8.13
C VAL A 166 1.64 2.63 9.36
N ASP A 167 2.65 3.44 9.71
CA ASP A 167 2.57 4.39 10.82
C ASP A 167 3.12 5.76 10.38
N HIS A 168 2.65 6.85 10.99
CA HIS A 168 2.96 8.21 10.58
C HIS A 168 3.77 8.94 11.65
N PHE A 169 4.65 9.85 11.21
CA PHE A 169 5.41 10.75 12.11
C PHE A 169 4.68 12.07 12.37
N GLY A 170 3.77 12.49 11.48
CA GLY A 170 3.03 13.74 11.65
C GLY A 170 2.12 14.10 10.48
N ASP A 171 1.46 15.24 10.60
CA ASP A 171 0.43 15.72 9.66
C ASP A 171 0.96 16.13 8.29
N TYR A 172 2.28 16.19 8.12
CA TYR A 172 2.90 16.42 6.81
C TYR A 172 2.95 15.15 5.94
N GLU A 173 2.55 14.00 6.48
CA GLU A 173 2.47 12.73 5.81
C GLU A 173 1.02 12.45 5.40
N ARG A 174 0.83 12.10 4.13
CA ARG A 174 -0.48 11.88 3.52
C ARG A 174 -0.63 10.45 3.05
N SER A 175 -1.80 9.90 3.29
CA SER A 175 -2.29 8.65 2.73
C SER A 175 -3.72 8.86 2.22
N GLY A 176 -4.40 7.81 1.80
CA GLY A 176 -5.80 7.89 1.37
C GLY A 176 -6.83 7.80 2.50
N GLU A 177 -6.41 7.90 3.77
CA GLU A 177 -7.30 7.70 4.93
C GLU A 177 -8.47 8.70 4.97
N GLY A 178 -8.27 9.94 4.46
CA GLY A 178 -9.29 10.97 4.37
C GLY A 178 -10.14 10.96 3.09
N MET A 179 -9.96 10.02 2.19
CA MET A 179 -10.70 9.95 0.93
C MET A 179 -12.15 9.47 1.14
N HIS A 180 -13.03 9.84 0.22
CA HIS A 180 -14.42 9.40 0.24
C HIS A 180 -14.56 7.89 -0.03
N ASP A 181 -15.67 7.30 0.41
CA ASP A 181 -15.99 5.90 0.12
C ASP A 181 -15.94 5.60 -1.38
N ARG A 182 -15.33 4.45 -1.75
CA ARG A 182 -15.11 4.00 -3.13
C ARG A 182 -14.25 4.91 -4.01
N LEU A 183 -13.51 5.85 -3.42
CA LEU A 183 -12.58 6.70 -4.14
C LEU A 183 -11.15 6.19 -3.99
N PHE A 184 -10.45 5.99 -5.11
CA PHE A 184 -9.08 5.49 -5.11
C PHE A 184 -8.17 6.35 -5.98
N LEU A 185 -6.94 6.54 -5.52
CA LEU A 185 -5.88 7.20 -6.29
C LEU A 185 -4.89 6.15 -6.81
N LEU A 186 -4.63 6.18 -8.11
CA LEU A 186 -3.58 5.38 -8.72
C LEU A 186 -2.22 6.07 -8.56
N THR A 187 -1.26 5.34 -8.02
CA THR A 187 0.12 5.83 -7.93
C THR A 187 1.12 4.79 -8.42
N PHE A 188 2.25 5.27 -8.93
CA PHE A 188 3.22 4.45 -9.61
C PHE A 188 4.63 4.82 -9.16
N ASP A 189 5.34 3.85 -8.57
CA ASP A 189 6.73 4.01 -8.17
C ASP A 189 7.66 3.63 -9.32
N SER A 190 8.73 4.39 -9.49
CA SER A 190 9.84 4.04 -10.36
C SER A 190 10.96 3.39 -9.55
N ALA A 191 10.71 2.18 -9.00
CA ALA A 191 11.73 1.49 -8.23
C ALA A 191 13.01 1.25 -9.03
N ALA A 192 14.15 1.42 -8.37
CA ALA A 192 15.45 1.18 -8.95
C ALA A 192 15.60 -0.31 -9.29
N ASN A 193 16.00 -0.57 -10.44
CA ASN A 193 16.82 -1.63 -11.02
C ASN A 193 16.26 -2.07 -12.37
N ALA A 194 17.02 -1.77 -13.41
CA ALA A 194 17.22 -2.45 -14.69
C ALA A 194 16.13 -3.46 -15.17
N ALA A 195 14.86 -3.15 -15.05
CA ALA A 195 13.79 -3.90 -15.67
C ALA A 195 13.14 -3.03 -16.74
N PRO A 196 12.30 -3.58 -17.62
CA PRO A 196 11.66 -2.77 -18.64
C PRO A 196 10.92 -1.58 -18.00
N ASP A 197 11.18 -0.38 -18.52
CA ASP A 197 10.46 0.81 -18.10
C ASP A 197 9.10 0.88 -18.80
N ASN A 198 8.05 0.59 -18.07
CA ASN A 198 6.69 0.58 -18.60
C ASN A 198 5.97 1.92 -18.49
N THR A 199 6.66 3.01 -18.13
CA THR A 199 6.05 4.33 -17.94
C THR A 199 5.23 4.75 -19.16
N ASN A 200 5.79 4.64 -20.37
CA ASN A 200 5.09 5.03 -21.59
C ASN A 200 3.79 4.23 -21.80
N TRP A 201 3.86 2.93 -21.52
CA TRP A 201 2.69 2.07 -21.65
C TRP A 201 1.62 2.42 -20.60
N VAL A 202 2.02 2.64 -19.34
CA VAL A 202 1.08 2.98 -18.25
C VAL A 202 0.41 4.34 -18.52
N THR A 203 1.19 5.37 -18.87
CA THR A 203 0.65 6.71 -19.15
C THR A 203 -0.30 6.69 -20.35
N GLU A 204 0.01 5.93 -21.40
CA GLU A 204 -0.86 5.76 -22.54
C GLU A 204 -2.16 5.01 -22.18
N TYR A 205 -2.06 3.94 -21.39
CA TYR A 205 -3.22 3.19 -20.90
C TYR A 205 -4.15 4.07 -20.08
N LEU A 206 -3.62 4.82 -19.11
CA LEU A 206 -4.40 5.73 -18.28
C LEU A 206 -5.14 6.78 -19.12
N ARG A 207 -4.44 7.43 -20.04
CA ARG A 207 -5.02 8.44 -20.94
C ARG A 207 -6.13 7.86 -21.79
N LYS A 208 -5.95 6.67 -22.39
CA LYS A 208 -6.98 5.97 -23.18
C LYS A 208 -8.20 5.58 -22.34
N SER A 209 -7.99 5.33 -21.06
CA SER A 209 -9.04 4.97 -20.12
C SER A 209 -9.68 6.20 -19.42
N ASN A 210 -9.27 7.41 -19.78
CA ASN A 210 -9.65 8.67 -19.12
C ASN A 210 -9.38 8.65 -17.61
N LEU A 211 -8.19 8.15 -17.24
CA LEU A 211 -7.70 8.06 -15.88
C LEU A 211 -6.42 8.89 -15.73
N SER A 212 -6.17 9.37 -14.53
CA SER A 212 -4.90 9.97 -14.15
C SER A 212 -4.24 9.19 -13.01
N GLY A 213 -2.95 9.43 -12.82
CA GLY A 213 -2.20 8.85 -11.72
C GLY A 213 -0.96 9.67 -11.37
N THR A 214 -0.46 9.50 -10.15
CA THR A 214 0.77 10.15 -9.70
C THR A 214 1.96 9.22 -9.85
N PHE A 215 2.95 9.66 -10.61
CA PHE A 215 4.21 8.94 -10.82
C PHE A 215 5.28 9.49 -9.87
N PHE A 216 5.79 8.66 -9.00
CA PHE A 216 6.91 9.03 -8.13
C PHE A 216 8.23 8.63 -8.80
N VAL A 217 9.00 9.64 -9.21
CA VAL A 217 10.17 9.44 -10.06
C VAL A 217 11.48 9.72 -9.32
N LEU A 218 12.56 9.07 -9.76
CA LEU A 218 13.92 9.37 -9.32
C LEU A 218 14.51 10.50 -10.18
N GLY A 219 15.15 11.47 -9.53
CA GLY A 219 15.76 12.60 -10.24
C GLY A 219 16.78 12.16 -11.28
N ARG A 220 17.63 11.17 -10.95
CA ARG A 220 18.62 10.63 -11.90
C ARG A 220 17.98 9.98 -13.13
N ASP A 221 16.82 9.32 -12.98
CA ASP A 221 16.13 8.67 -14.10
C ASP A 221 15.51 9.73 -15.04
N ILE A 222 14.94 10.80 -14.48
CA ILE A 222 14.50 11.95 -15.27
C ILE A 222 15.67 12.63 -15.99
N GLN A 223 16.81 12.82 -15.31
CA GLN A 223 18.00 13.38 -15.94
C GLN A 223 18.51 12.51 -17.10
N ALA A 224 18.56 11.19 -16.92
CA ALA A 224 18.94 10.26 -17.97
C ALA A 224 18.01 10.33 -19.18
N ARG A 225 16.69 10.34 -18.95
CA ARG A 225 15.71 10.50 -20.04
C ARG A 225 15.84 11.83 -20.79
N LEU A 226 16.16 12.91 -20.08
CA LEU A 226 16.41 14.22 -20.71
C LEU A 226 17.69 14.26 -21.54
N ALA A 227 18.64 13.36 -21.32
CA ALA A 227 19.83 13.22 -22.16
C ALA A 227 19.54 12.45 -23.47
N GLU A 228 18.50 11.59 -23.46
CA GLU A 228 18.14 10.75 -24.60
C GLU A 228 16.97 11.32 -25.42
N ALA A 229 16.11 12.14 -24.80
CA ALA A 229 14.92 12.68 -25.41
C ALA A 229 14.73 14.17 -25.08
N SER A 230 13.96 14.88 -25.90
CA SER A 230 13.63 16.28 -25.64
C SER A 230 12.71 16.44 -24.43
N VAL A 231 12.72 17.63 -23.82
CA VAL A 231 11.76 17.99 -22.75
C VAL A 231 10.32 17.82 -23.24
N SER A 232 10.02 18.22 -24.50
CA SER A 232 8.68 18.08 -25.10
C SER A 232 8.22 16.63 -25.20
N ASN A 233 9.12 15.69 -25.50
CA ASN A 233 8.79 14.26 -25.53
C ASN A 233 8.45 13.75 -24.12
N LEU A 234 9.17 14.21 -23.12
CA LEU A 234 8.91 13.82 -21.75
C LEU A 234 7.59 14.42 -21.22
N GLN A 235 7.30 15.68 -21.57
CA GLN A 235 5.99 16.32 -21.29
C GLN A 235 4.85 15.56 -21.97
N ALA A 236 5.01 15.15 -23.22
CA ALA A 236 4.02 14.34 -23.94
C ALA A 236 3.79 12.97 -23.27
N THR A 237 4.85 12.33 -22.77
CA THR A 237 4.74 11.06 -22.02
C THR A 237 3.83 11.21 -20.81
N TYR A 238 4.02 12.25 -20.00
CA TYR A 238 3.26 12.46 -18.77
C TYR A 238 2.02 13.35 -18.95
N SER A 239 1.60 13.64 -20.18
CA SER A 239 0.40 14.45 -20.43
C SER A 239 -0.80 13.89 -19.64
N SER A 240 -1.51 14.76 -18.91
CA SER A 240 -2.63 14.43 -18.01
C SER A 240 -2.26 13.51 -16.83
N GLN A 241 -0.96 13.43 -16.47
CA GLN A 241 -0.48 12.68 -15.31
C GLN A 241 0.26 13.62 -14.37
N CYS A 242 0.33 13.24 -13.09
CA CYS A 242 1.07 13.98 -12.07
C CYS A 242 2.44 13.34 -11.78
N ILE A 243 3.40 14.17 -11.39
CA ILE A 243 4.74 13.72 -11.05
C ILE A 243 5.13 14.24 -9.67
N GLY A 244 5.24 13.32 -8.70
CA GLY A 244 5.95 13.51 -7.44
C GLY A 244 7.38 12.97 -7.54
N VAL A 245 8.15 13.07 -6.48
CA VAL A 245 9.54 12.62 -6.46
C VAL A 245 9.79 11.51 -5.42
N GLN A 246 10.77 10.62 -5.70
CA GLN A 246 11.27 9.61 -4.78
C GLN A 246 12.70 9.89 -4.29
N GLY A 247 13.20 11.13 -4.50
CA GLY A 247 14.57 11.51 -4.28
C GLY A 247 15.42 11.34 -5.55
N TRP A 248 16.74 11.57 -5.41
CA TRP A 248 17.64 11.54 -6.55
C TRP A 248 17.90 10.12 -7.04
N GLU A 249 18.08 9.17 -6.09
CA GLU A 249 18.32 7.75 -6.35
C GLU A 249 17.49 6.89 -5.40
N PHE A 250 17.21 5.64 -5.78
CA PHE A 250 16.48 4.70 -4.96
C PHE A 250 17.34 4.25 -3.78
N ARG A 251 17.18 4.93 -2.66
CA ARG A 251 17.92 4.69 -1.43
C ARG A 251 17.05 5.07 -0.23
N SER A 252 17.18 4.32 0.87
CA SER A 252 16.50 4.67 2.11
C SER A 252 16.92 6.07 2.59
N HIS A 253 15.96 6.93 2.82
CA HIS A 253 16.17 8.30 3.32
C HIS A 253 16.21 8.36 4.87
N SER A 254 16.06 7.25 5.58
CA SER A 254 16.05 7.21 7.04
C SER A 254 17.42 7.50 7.68
N HIS A 255 18.51 7.00 7.10
CA HIS A 255 19.87 7.11 7.66
C HIS A 255 20.90 7.77 6.71
N TRP A 256 20.48 8.17 5.51
CA TRP A 256 21.35 8.79 4.54
C TRP A 256 21.61 10.26 4.89
N GLN A 257 22.88 10.69 4.93
CA GLN A 257 23.22 12.07 5.30
C GLN A 257 22.74 13.09 4.27
N ASP A 258 22.84 12.77 2.98
CA ASP A 258 22.48 13.68 1.88
C ASP A 258 21.02 13.59 1.45
N TRP A 259 20.14 13.06 2.31
CA TRP A 259 18.73 12.83 1.99
C TRP A 259 17.99 14.11 1.60
N GLN A 260 18.29 15.24 2.25
CA GLN A 260 17.66 16.53 1.93
C GLN A 260 18.05 17.02 0.54
N ASP A 261 19.34 16.90 0.19
CA ASP A 261 19.81 17.24 -1.16
C ASP A 261 19.18 16.35 -2.22
N SER A 262 19.08 15.06 -1.95
CA SER A 262 18.41 14.09 -2.81
C SER A 262 16.96 14.50 -3.14
N VAL A 263 16.17 14.83 -2.12
CA VAL A 263 14.79 15.27 -2.29
C VAL A 263 14.69 16.60 -3.02
N ARG A 264 15.45 17.62 -2.56
CA ARG A 264 15.45 18.96 -3.12
C ARG A 264 15.82 18.98 -4.59
N ARG A 265 16.95 18.38 -4.97
CA ARG A 265 17.43 18.30 -6.37
C ARG A 265 16.41 17.64 -7.30
N SER A 266 15.76 16.57 -6.83
CA SER A 266 14.72 15.89 -7.62
C SER A 266 13.51 16.78 -7.84
N ALA A 267 13.02 17.43 -6.78
CA ALA A 267 11.87 18.32 -6.86
C ALA A 267 12.16 19.52 -7.78
N GLU A 268 13.34 20.17 -7.64
CA GLU A 268 13.76 21.27 -8.49
C GLU A 268 13.86 20.87 -9.97
N LEU A 269 14.43 19.68 -10.25
CA LEU A 269 14.55 19.17 -11.62
C LEU A 269 13.18 18.96 -12.25
N VAL A 270 12.27 18.23 -11.56
CA VAL A 270 10.93 17.94 -12.08
C VAL A 270 10.14 19.24 -12.23
N LYS A 271 10.12 20.11 -11.22
CA LYS A 271 9.43 21.40 -11.27
C LYS A 271 9.91 22.28 -12.41
N SER A 272 11.22 22.29 -12.71
CA SER A 272 11.79 23.13 -13.77
C SER A 272 11.53 22.60 -15.19
N LYS A 273 11.46 21.27 -15.37
CA LYS A 273 11.35 20.61 -16.69
C LYS A 273 9.94 20.18 -17.03
N LEU A 274 9.13 19.85 -16.02
CA LEU A 274 7.77 19.33 -16.15
C LEU A 274 6.80 20.10 -15.21
N PRO A 275 6.75 21.45 -15.29
CA PRO A 275 6.02 22.29 -14.34
C PRO A 275 4.51 21.99 -14.30
N GLU A 276 3.90 21.62 -15.43
CA GLU A 276 2.48 21.33 -15.53
C GLU A 276 2.08 19.98 -14.92
N ASN A 277 3.05 19.07 -14.78
CA ASN A 277 2.83 17.76 -14.22
C ASN A 277 3.27 17.67 -12.73
N TYR A 278 4.12 18.60 -12.31
CA TYR A 278 4.71 18.56 -10.97
C TYR A 278 3.67 18.77 -9.88
N VAL A 279 3.67 17.84 -8.92
CA VAL A 279 2.97 17.98 -7.65
C VAL A 279 3.97 17.96 -6.49
N PRO A 280 3.79 18.77 -5.43
CA PRO A 280 4.76 18.94 -4.35
C PRO A 280 4.74 17.74 -3.38
N LEU A 281 4.92 16.54 -3.91
CA LEU A 281 4.86 15.29 -3.16
C LEU A 281 6.21 14.56 -3.22
N PHE A 282 6.63 14.05 -2.08
CA PHE A 282 7.77 13.14 -1.95
C PHE A 282 7.29 11.79 -1.43
N ARG A 283 7.63 10.72 -2.14
CA ARG A 283 7.41 9.35 -1.63
C ARG A 283 8.77 8.74 -1.27
N PRO A 284 8.99 8.42 0.00
CA PRO A 284 10.25 7.79 0.40
C PRO A 284 10.34 6.37 -0.16
N PRO A 285 11.49 5.97 -0.73
CA PRO A 285 11.73 4.59 -1.13
C PRO A 285 11.45 3.61 0.01
N ASP A 286 10.69 2.55 -0.27
CA ASP A 286 10.21 1.56 0.71
C ASP A 286 9.47 2.16 1.93
N GLY A 287 8.97 3.39 1.82
CA GLY A 287 8.36 4.13 2.93
C GLY A 287 9.36 4.58 4.00
N GLN A 288 10.66 4.43 3.76
CA GLN A 288 11.70 4.67 4.76
C GLN A 288 12.12 6.15 4.82
N ARG A 289 11.83 6.77 5.94
CA ARG A 289 12.07 8.19 6.21
C ARG A 289 12.42 8.46 7.67
N ARG A 290 12.72 9.71 7.98
CA ARG A 290 13.17 10.17 9.29
C ARG A 290 12.03 10.80 10.07
N SER A 291 12.03 10.61 11.39
CA SER A 291 11.07 11.25 12.30
C SER A 291 11.31 12.76 12.48
N ASP A 292 12.53 13.25 12.23
CA ASP A 292 12.93 14.66 12.37
C ASP A 292 12.84 15.46 11.06
N ALA A 293 12.09 14.96 10.06
CA ALA A 293 12.06 15.53 8.71
C ALA A 293 10.99 16.63 8.50
N GLU A 294 10.06 16.82 9.42
CA GLU A 294 8.91 17.73 9.28
C GLU A 294 9.32 19.16 8.89
N GLY A 295 10.30 19.74 9.61
CA GLY A 295 10.77 21.10 9.34
C GLY A 295 11.34 21.27 7.94
N PHE A 296 12.04 20.27 7.42
CA PHE A 296 12.54 20.26 6.04
C PHE A 296 11.38 20.27 5.04
N PHE A 297 10.42 19.35 5.16
CA PHE A 297 9.29 19.26 4.22
C PHE A 297 8.44 20.53 4.24
N LYS A 298 8.16 21.09 5.41
CA LYS A 298 7.46 22.40 5.53
C LYS A 298 8.22 23.52 4.83
N THR A 299 9.55 23.59 5.01
CA THR A 299 10.38 24.63 4.38
C THR A 299 10.43 24.47 2.84
N GLN A 300 10.42 23.25 2.34
CA GLN A 300 10.41 22.98 0.91
C GLN A 300 9.00 23.06 0.28
N GLY A 301 7.95 23.22 1.09
CA GLY A 301 6.56 23.15 0.62
C GLY A 301 6.19 21.79 0.05
N LEU A 302 6.80 20.72 0.58
CA LEU A 302 6.56 19.33 0.17
C LEU A 302 5.75 18.59 1.23
N GLN A 303 4.95 17.63 0.79
CA GLN A 303 4.30 16.63 1.65
C GLN A 303 4.86 15.24 1.35
N VAL A 304 4.86 14.39 2.37
CA VAL A 304 5.23 12.98 2.19
C VAL A 304 3.97 12.20 1.78
N ALA A 305 4.03 11.53 0.64
CA ALA A 305 2.95 10.70 0.11
C ALA A 305 3.19 9.23 0.41
N LEU A 306 2.36 8.64 1.24
CA LEU A 306 2.33 7.22 1.56
C LEU A 306 1.21 6.53 0.78
N TRP A 307 0.99 5.25 1.05
CA TRP A 307 -0.05 4.46 0.38
C TRP A 307 -0.80 3.57 1.37
N ASP A 308 -1.99 3.14 0.99
CA ASP A 308 -2.85 2.25 1.77
C ASP A 308 -2.84 0.82 1.23
N ILE A 309 -2.73 0.68 -0.08
CA ILE A 309 -2.81 -0.58 -0.81
C ILE A 309 -1.55 -0.75 -1.65
N ASP A 310 -0.77 -1.77 -1.30
CA ASP A 310 0.45 -2.13 -2.03
C ASP A 310 0.16 -3.34 -2.92
N ALA A 311 0.37 -3.17 -4.22
CA ALA A 311 0.22 -4.23 -5.22
C ALA A 311 1.25 -5.37 -5.06
N GLN A 312 2.32 -5.14 -4.29
CA GLN A 312 3.43 -6.09 -4.06
C GLN A 312 4.05 -6.62 -5.36
N ASP A 313 3.96 -5.83 -6.41
CA ASP A 313 4.57 -6.12 -7.72
C ASP A 313 6.04 -5.68 -7.79
N GLY A 314 6.51 -4.88 -6.83
CA GLY A 314 7.91 -4.49 -6.69
C GLY A 314 8.82 -5.70 -6.46
N ALA A 315 10.06 -5.61 -6.97
CA ALA A 315 11.08 -6.68 -6.88
C ALA A 315 10.62 -8.06 -7.42
N GLY A 316 9.55 -8.09 -8.24
CA GLY A 316 9.01 -9.32 -8.82
C GLY A 316 8.35 -10.28 -7.83
N LYS A 317 7.94 -9.78 -6.67
CA LYS A 317 7.27 -10.59 -5.62
C LYS A 317 5.97 -11.18 -6.12
N LEU A 318 5.07 -10.36 -6.67
CA LEU A 318 3.85 -10.82 -7.32
C LEU A 318 3.86 -10.49 -8.81
N LYS A 319 3.28 -11.39 -9.60
CA LYS A 319 3.11 -11.22 -11.04
C LYS A 319 1.64 -10.99 -11.36
N GLY A 320 1.36 -10.15 -12.35
CA GLY A 320 0.07 -9.97 -13.02
C GLY A 320 -1.19 -10.19 -12.19
N ASN A 321 -1.87 -11.31 -12.43
CA ASN A 321 -3.16 -11.60 -11.81
C ASN A 321 -3.13 -11.70 -10.26
N PRO A 322 -2.19 -12.39 -9.61
CA PRO A 322 -2.11 -12.39 -8.16
C PRO A 322 -2.00 -10.99 -7.53
N SER A 323 -1.21 -10.09 -8.16
CA SER A 323 -1.11 -8.69 -7.73
C SER A 323 -2.46 -7.96 -7.87
N ALA A 324 -3.12 -8.11 -9.02
CA ALA A 324 -4.44 -7.52 -9.27
C ALA A 324 -5.52 -8.01 -8.30
N GLN A 325 -5.55 -9.31 -8.03
CA GLN A 325 -6.51 -9.93 -7.12
C GLN A 325 -6.27 -9.50 -5.66
N ARG A 326 -5.00 -9.36 -5.26
CA ARG A 326 -4.63 -8.76 -3.98
C ARG A 326 -5.16 -7.32 -3.87
N VAL A 327 -4.89 -6.48 -4.86
CA VAL A 327 -5.37 -5.09 -4.86
C VAL A 327 -6.88 -5.03 -4.76
N LEU A 328 -7.62 -5.81 -5.56
CA LEU A 328 -9.09 -5.86 -5.50
C LEU A 328 -9.60 -6.30 -4.11
N THR A 329 -8.98 -7.32 -3.49
CA THR A 329 -9.37 -7.76 -2.15
C THR A 329 -9.15 -6.65 -1.11
N LEU A 330 -8.04 -5.91 -1.22
CA LEU A 330 -7.76 -4.77 -0.34
C LEU A 330 -8.66 -3.57 -0.64
N MET A 331 -9.08 -3.36 -1.90
CA MET A 331 -10.08 -2.35 -2.24
C MET A 331 -11.46 -2.67 -1.61
N LEU A 332 -11.85 -3.93 -1.58
CA LEU A 332 -13.07 -4.38 -0.90
C LEU A 332 -12.98 -4.18 0.62
N LEU A 333 -11.82 -4.46 1.21
CA LEU A 333 -11.58 -4.30 2.64
C LEU A 333 -11.53 -2.82 3.05
N TRP A 334 -10.73 -2.00 2.35
CA TRP A 334 -10.44 -0.63 2.76
C TRP A 334 -11.36 0.41 2.13
N ARG A 335 -12.10 0.07 1.08
CA ARG A 335 -13.12 0.84 0.38
C ARG A 335 -12.68 2.18 -0.23
N HIS A 336 -11.55 2.71 0.17
CA HIS A 336 -10.89 3.91 -0.38
C HIS A 336 -9.39 3.88 -0.10
N GLY A 337 -8.63 4.70 -0.82
CA GLY A 337 -7.20 4.84 -0.51
C GLY A 337 -6.30 4.99 -1.72
N VAL A 338 -5.02 5.14 -1.42
CA VAL A 338 -3.93 5.27 -2.39
C VAL A 338 -3.40 3.88 -2.74
N ILE A 339 -3.46 3.53 -4.02
CA ILE A 339 -2.93 2.26 -4.55
C ILE A 339 -1.54 2.50 -5.12
N ASN A 340 -0.57 1.68 -4.71
CA ASN A 340 0.80 1.74 -5.21
C ASN A 340 1.13 0.56 -6.12
N PHE A 341 1.48 0.87 -7.38
CA PHE A 341 2.06 -0.04 -8.38
C PHE A 341 3.50 0.35 -8.70
N ASN A 342 4.22 -0.53 -9.39
CA ASN A 342 5.58 -0.29 -9.85
C ASN A 342 5.68 -0.34 -11.38
N VAL A 343 6.08 0.78 -12.00
CA VAL A 343 6.20 0.85 -13.47
C VAL A 343 7.38 0.07 -14.04
N LYS A 344 8.34 -0.31 -13.20
CA LYS A 344 9.50 -1.12 -13.63
C LYS A 344 9.20 -2.63 -13.66
N GLN A 345 7.95 -3.03 -13.45
CA GLN A 345 7.53 -4.42 -13.45
C GLN A 345 6.45 -4.67 -14.51
N ASP A 346 6.58 -5.75 -15.28
CA ASP A 346 5.58 -6.12 -16.30
C ASP A 346 4.23 -6.54 -15.68
N ALA A 347 4.20 -6.82 -14.38
CA ALA A 347 2.98 -7.13 -13.64
C ALA A 347 1.91 -6.04 -13.82
N VAL A 348 2.29 -4.76 -13.86
CA VAL A 348 1.37 -3.63 -14.01
C VAL A 348 0.58 -3.70 -15.32
N LYS A 349 1.16 -4.22 -16.41
CA LYS A 349 0.48 -4.35 -17.72
C LYS A 349 -0.70 -5.32 -17.69
N THR A 350 -0.67 -6.29 -16.79
CA THR A 350 -1.76 -7.25 -16.60
C THR A 350 -2.69 -6.80 -15.47
N ALA A 351 -2.11 -6.35 -14.36
CA ALA A 351 -2.86 -6.01 -13.15
C ALA A 351 -3.77 -4.81 -13.33
N LEU A 352 -3.25 -3.71 -13.90
CA LEU A 352 -4.00 -2.46 -14.02
C LEU A 352 -5.24 -2.59 -14.93
N PRO A 353 -5.16 -3.14 -16.16
CA PRO A 353 -6.35 -3.32 -17.00
C PRO A 353 -7.38 -4.26 -16.39
N TRP A 354 -6.92 -5.36 -15.76
CA TRP A 354 -7.82 -6.29 -15.12
C TRP A 354 -8.57 -5.60 -13.95
N LEU A 355 -7.86 -4.84 -13.12
CA LEU A 355 -8.45 -4.12 -12.00
C LEU A 355 -9.49 -3.10 -12.46
N VAL A 356 -9.16 -2.26 -13.44
CA VAL A 356 -10.07 -1.24 -14.01
C VAL A 356 -11.32 -1.91 -14.59
N MET A 357 -11.16 -3.04 -15.30
CA MET A 357 -12.29 -3.80 -15.83
C MET A 357 -13.19 -4.37 -14.72
N GLN A 358 -12.61 -4.94 -13.64
CA GLN A 358 -13.38 -5.50 -12.53
C GLN A 358 -14.13 -4.43 -11.73
N THR A 359 -13.59 -3.23 -11.66
CA THR A 359 -14.14 -2.14 -10.86
C THR A 359 -15.10 -1.23 -11.64
N ALA A 360 -15.13 -1.30 -12.96
CA ALA A 360 -15.99 -0.48 -13.81
C ALA A 360 -17.50 -0.55 -13.46
N PRO A 361 -18.09 -1.74 -13.20
CA PRO A 361 -19.54 -1.86 -12.92
C PRO A 361 -19.94 -1.53 -11.49
N VAL A 362 -18.98 -1.33 -10.56
CA VAL A 362 -19.28 -1.33 -9.11
C VAL A 362 -19.27 0.05 -8.47
N GLY A 363 -19.19 1.12 -9.26
CA GLY A 363 -19.26 2.49 -8.75
C GLY A 363 -17.98 2.97 -8.06
N ILE A 364 -16.82 2.44 -8.45
CA ILE A 364 -15.52 2.95 -8.02
C ILE A 364 -15.23 4.27 -8.72
N GLY A 365 -14.85 5.29 -7.94
CA GLY A 365 -14.26 6.53 -8.42
C GLY A 365 -12.73 6.44 -8.44
N TRP A 366 -12.14 7.00 -9.49
CA TRP A 366 -10.70 7.19 -9.59
C TRP A 366 -10.40 8.68 -9.41
N GLU A 367 -9.64 9.01 -8.35
CA GLU A 367 -9.30 10.40 -8.03
C GLU A 367 -8.41 11.00 -9.09
N ASP A 368 -8.67 12.25 -9.46
CA ASP A 368 -7.73 12.99 -10.30
C ASP A 368 -6.47 13.29 -9.49
N CYS A 369 -5.32 12.98 -10.07
CA CYS A 369 -4.05 13.17 -9.39
C CYS A 369 -3.75 14.65 -9.07
N GLN A 370 -4.38 15.61 -9.75
CA GLN A 370 -4.25 17.05 -9.47
C GLN A 370 -5.02 17.47 -8.21
N ASP A 371 -6.07 16.73 -7.85
CA ASP A 371 -6.89 16.99 -6.66
C ASP A 371 -6.45 16.18 -5.44
N ALA A 372 -5.67 15.15 -5.68
CA ALA A 372 -5.17 14.28 -4.64
C ALA A 372 -4.32 15.01 -3.60
N PHE A 373 -4.55 14.74 -2.32
CA PHE A 373 -3.81 15.29 -1.18
C PHE A 373 -3.98 16.82 -0.98
N ARG A 374 -5.03 17.43 -1.52
CA ARG A 374 -5.39 18.83 -1.26
C ARG A 374 -6.06 19.03 0.10
#